data_20789df22e8441a76989febedf43ac1b
#
_entry.id   20789df22e8441a76989febedf43ac1b
#
_cell.length_a   1.000
_cell.length_b   1.000
_cell.length_c   1.000
_cell.angle_alpha   90.00
_cell.angle_beta   90.00
_cell.angle_gamma   90.00
#
_symmetry.space_group_name_H-M   'P 1'
#
loop_
_entity.id
_entity.type
_entity.pdbx_description
1 polymer ?
#
loop_
_entity_poly.entity_id
_entity_poly.type
_entity_poly.pdbx_seq_one_letter_code
_entity_poly.pdbx_strand_id
1 'polypeptide(L)'
;MKLGIVGLPNVGKSTLFNAITSTKNAAAANYPFCTIDPNTGVVPVPDARLDKLAEIWDTNKKTPAIVEFVDIAGLVKGASKGEGLGNKFLGNIRECDAIVHVVRCFEGTDIVHVEGNVDPVRDIETIDTELILSDLEVVSNRAARMAKAGKTGDKKALASAAWLSALEEHLGAGKNARTFPLDEADEDQVLQMREMGLLTAKPVIYAANMSEDDLMEGMLGNPHYQTVKKLALDEGAECIPICAKTEEDIADYTPEEKKEFLAEMGIEATGLDNLIKASYGLLGLISFLTDGKKECRAWTIRRGTKAPQ
;
A
#
# COMPACT_ATOMS: atom_id res chain seq x y z
N MET A 1 -6.54 -2.85 9.78
CA MET A 1 -5.83 -1.84 8.97
C MET A 1 -5.69 -2.37 7.57
N LYS A 2 -6.08 -1.57 6.59
CA LYS A 2 -6.30 -2.01 5.22
C LYS A 2 -5.35 -1.29 4.26
N LEU A 3 -4.74 -2.02 3.33
CA LEU A 3 -4.00 -1.47 2.20
C LEU A 3 -4.81 -1.68 0.92
N GLY A 4 -5.03 -0.61 0.17
CA GLY A 4 -5.68 -0.70 -1.14
C GLY A 4 -4.66 -1.01 -2.22
N ILE A 5 -4.89 -2.08 -2.98
CA ILE A 5 -4.08 -2.39 -4.16
C ILE A 5 -4.64 -1.61 -5.33
N VAL A 6 -3.84 -0.70 -5.89
CA VAL A 6 -4.20 0.13 -7.04
C VAL A 6 -3.23 -0.09 -8.19
N GLY A 7 -3.63 0.24 -9.40
CA GLY A 7 -2.80 0.15 -10.60
C GLY A 7 -3.68 0.22 -11.85
N LEU A 8 -3.08 0.53 -12.99
CA LEU A 8 -3.74 0.49 -14.29
C LEU A 8 -4.19 -0.94 -14.64
N PRO A 9 -5.10 -1.11 -15.61
CA PRO A 9 -5.40 -2.43 -16.15
C PRO A 9 -4.15 -3.12 -16.70
N ASN A 10 -4.09 -4.45 -16.57
CA ASN A 10 -3.02 -5.30 -17.12
C ASN A 10 -1.61 -5.06 -16.55
N VAL A 11 -1.48 -4.51 -15.35
CA VAL A 11 -0.19 -4.37 -14.65
C VAL A 11 0.16 -5.55 -13.73
N GLY A 12 -0.72 -6.58 -13.65
CA GLY A 12 -0.55 -7.74 -12.76
C GLY A 12 -1.23 -7.61 -11.39
N LYS A 13 -2.12 -6.61 -11.22
CA LYS A 13 -2.81 -6.36 -9.95
C LYS A 13 -3.64 -7.55 -9.47
N SER A 14 -4.47 -8.14 -10.35
CA SER A 14 -5.29 -9.32 -10.02
C SER A 14 -4.44 -10.56 -9.75
N THR A 15 -3.35 -10.76 -10.48
CA THR A 15 -2.38 -11.84 -10.27
C THR A 15 -1.75 -11.72 -8.87
N LEU A 16 -1.29 -10.51 -8.50
CA LEU A 16 -0.77 -10.24 -7.16
C LEU A 16 -1.84 -10.49 -6.08
N PHE A 17 -3.07 -10.04 -6.31
CA PHE A 17 -4.16 -10.26 -5.35
C PHE A 17 -4.51 -11.75 -5.21
N ASN A 18 -4.47 -12.52 -6.29
CA ASN A 18 -4.64 -13.97 -6.26
C ASN A 18 -3.54 -14.63 -5.41
N ALA A 19 -2.27 -14.27 -5.63
CA ALA A 19 -1.16 -14.76 -4.82
C ALA A 19 -1.38 -14.46 -3.31
N ILE A 20 -1.82 -13.22 -2.98
CA ILE A 20 -2.18 -12.81 -1.64
C ILE A 20 -3.31 -13.66 -1.06
N THR A 21 -4.35 -13.95 -1.85
CA THR A 21 -5.54 -14.68 -1.37
C THR A 21 -5.34 -16.19 -1.32
N SER A 22 -4.48 -16.76 -2.14
CA SER A 22 -4.12 -18.19 -2.07
C SER A 22 -3.42 -18.55 -0.76
N THR A 23 -2.61 -17.65 -0.21
CA THR A 23 -2.03 -17.80 1.14
C THR A 23 -3.08 -17.77 2.26
N LYS A 24 -4.33 -17.36 1.95
CA LYS A 24 -5.45 -17.23 2.89
C LYS A 24 -5.91 -18.59 3.47
N ASN A 25 -5.85 -19.67 2.71
CA ASN A 25 -6.36 -20.97 3.15
C ASN A 25 -5.63 -21.52 4.39
N ALA A 26 -4.35 -21.18 4.54
CA ALA A 26 -3.56 -21.55 5.74
C ALA A 26 -3.83 -20.62 6.94
N ALA A 27 -4.18 -19.35 6.71
CA ALA A 27 -4.40 -18.36 7.77
C ALA A 27 -5.84 -18.33 8.29
N ALA A 28 -6.85 -18.57 7.43
CA ALA A 28 -8.27 -18.46 7.77
C ALA A 28 -8.70 -19.44 8.90
N ALA A 29 -8.06 -20.60 9.01
CA ALA A 29 -8.32 -21.56 10.06
C ALA A 29 -8.00 -21.03 11.48
N ASN A 30 -7.11 -20.03 11.58
CA ASN A 30 -6.65 -19.48 12.86
C ASN A 30 -7.35 -18.16 13.27
N TYR A 31 -8.20 -17.57 12.38
CA TYR A 31 -8.88 -16.29 12.64
C TYR A 31 -10.40 -16.39 12.42
N PRO A 32 -11.15 -16.90 13.40
CA PRO A 32 -12.59 -17.19 13.26
C PRO A 32 -13.50 -15.97 13.10
N PHE A 33 -12.97 -14.73 13.18
CA PHE A 33 -13.75 -13.49 13.09
C PHE A 33 -13.41 -12.62 11.86
N CYS A 34 -12.62 -13.11 10.90
CA CYS A 34 -12.40 -12.38 9.66
C CYS A 34 -13.65 -12.48 8.77
N THR A 35 -14.32 -11.34 8.57
CA THR A 35 -15.41 -11.23 7.58
C THR A 35 -14.81 -11.49 6.20
N ILE A 36 -15.33 -12.48 5.48
CA ILE A 36 -14.88 -12.79 4.12
C ILE A 36 -15.58 -11.83 3.16
N ASP A 37 -14.94 -10.69 2.88
CA ASP A 37 -15.29 -9.86 1.74
C ASP A 37 -14.55 -10.41 0.52
N PRO A 38 -15.21 -10.62 -0.64
CA PRO A 38 -14.59 -11.20 -1.83
C PRO A 38 -13.39 -10.39 -2.36
N ASN A 39 -13.33 -9.12 -2.05
CA ASN A 39 -12.24 -8.23 -2.48
C ASN A 39 -11.20 -7.96 -1.37
N THR A 40 -11.21 -8.73 -0.28
CA THR A 40 -10.26 -8.55 0.84
C THR A 40 -9.43 -9.80 1.04
N GLY A 41 -8.11 -9.66 0.95
CA GLY A 41 -7.11 -10.67 1.27
C GLY A 41 -6.51 -10.40 2.66
N VAL A 42 -6.56 -11.39 3.55
CA VAL A 42 -5.93 -11.33 4.87
C VAL A 42 -4.72 -12.24 4.86
N VAL A 43 -3.54 -11.70 5.14
CA VAL A 43 -2.28 -12.45 5.09
C VAL A 43 -1.52 -12.37 6.40
N PRO A 44 -0.85 -13.47 6.80
CA PRO A 44 0.05 -13.46 7.95
C PRO A 44 1.30 -12.62 7.65
N VAL A 45 1.77 -11.88 8.66
CA VAL A 45 3.05 -11.18 8.60
C VAL A 45 4.17 -12.17 8.98
N PRO A 46 5.14 -12.42 8.09
CA PRO A 46 6.26 -13.30 8.39
C PRO A 46 7.11 -12.74 9.55
N ASP A 47 7.28 -13.54 10.62
CA ASP A 47 8.06 -13.15 11.80
C ASP A 47 8.85 -14.34 12.34
N ALA A 48 10.14 -14.40 12.01
CA ALA A 48 11.04 -15.46 12.45
C ALA A 48 11.16 -15.60 13.98
N ARG A 49 10.86 -14.52 14.73
CA ARG A 49 10.86 -14.57 16.21
C ARG A 49 9.73 -15.43 16.73
N LEU A 50 8.55 -15.40 16.06
CA LEU A 50 7.41 -16.25 16.41
C LEU A 50 7.72 -17.73 16.18
N ASP A 51 8.41 -18.04 15.06
CA ASP A 51 8.83 -19.42 14.76
C ASP A 51 9.82 -19.93 15.80
N LYS A 52 10.78 -19.08 16.17
CA LYS A 52 11.77 -19.46 17.20
C LYS A 52 11.15 -19.67 18.59
N LEU A 53 10.17 -18.87 18.96
CA LEU A 53 9.43 -19.08 20.21
C LEU A 53 8.63 -20.39 20.20
N ALA A 54 7.99 -20.70 19.07
CA ALA A 54 7.26 -21.96 18.92
C ALA A 54 8.15 -23.19 19.05
N GLU A 55 9.37 -23.14 18.50
CA GLU A 55 10.39 -24.19 18.70
C GLU A 55 10.77 -24.33 20.17
N ILE A 56 11.05 -23.23 20.88
CA ILE A 56 11.46 -23.23 22.30
C ILE A 56 10.36 -23.86 23.18
N TRP A 57 9.10 -23.57 22.90
CA TRP A 57 7.96 -24.07 23.68
C TRP A 57 7.41 -25.40 23.20
N ASP A 58 7.98 -25.97 22.11
CA ASP A 58 7.49 -27.20 21.46
C ASP A 58 5.98 -27.16 21.21
N THR A 59 5.53 -26.03 20.58
CA THR A 59 4.11 -25.82 20.26
C THR A 59 3.91 -25.66 18.77
N ASN A 60 2.91 -26.38 18.24
CA ASN A 60 2.50 -26.27 16.84
C ASN A 60 1.51 -25.11 16.60
N LYS A 61 0.97 -24.50 17.68
CA LYS A 61 -0.01 -23.42 17.55
C LYS A 61 0.69 -22.07 17.48
N LYS A 62 0.86 -21.58 16.26
CA LYS A 62 1.39 -20.23 15.95
C LYS A 62 0.26 -19.34 15.44
N THR A 63 0.12 -18.15 16.02
CA THR A 63 -0.83 -17.13 15.55
C THR A 63 -0.07 -15.87 15.20
N PRO A 64 0.27 -15.65 13.90
CA PRO A 64 1.01 -14.48 13.44
C PRO A 64 0.15 -13.21 13.49
N ALA A 65 0.76 -12.03 13.39
CA ALA A 65 0.07 -10.79 13.06
C ALA A 65 -0.47 -10.86 11.63
N ILE A 66 -1.48 -10.05 11.31
CA ILE A 66 -2.09 -10.03 9.98
C ILE A 66 -2.13 -8.63 9.39
N VAL A 67 -2.13 -8.57 8.05
CA VAL A 67 -2.39 -7.37 7.25
C VAL A 67 -3.54 -7.67 6.28
N GLU A 68 -4.39 -6.69 6.06
CA GLU A 68 -5.52 -6.78 5.13
C GLU A 68 -5.18 -6.02 3.85
N PHE A 69 -5.30 -6.69 2.70
CA PHE A 69 -5.21 -6.09 1.37
C PHE A 69 -6.60 -6.08 0.72
N VAL A 70 -6.93 -4.97 0.08
CA VAL A 70 -8.20 -4.79 -0.63
C VAL A 70 -7.91 -4.60 -2.11
N ASP A 71 -8.46 -5.48 -2.97
CA ASP A 71 -8.38 -5.28 -4.42
C ASP A 71 -9.33 -4.14 -4.81
N ILE A 72 -8.75 -3.06 -5.29
CA ILE A 72 -9.50 -1.91 -5.79
C ILE A 72 -9.51 -2.01 -7.31
N ALA A 73 -10.72 -2.16 -7.88
CA ALA A 73 -10.91 -2.29 -9.32
C ALA A 73 -10.13 -1.18 -10.06
N GLY A 74 -9.46 -1.57 -11.16
CA GLY A 74 -8.53 -0.68 -11.86
C GLY A 74 -9.13 0.66 -12.25
N LEU A 75 -8.34 1.70 -12.09
CA LEU A 75 -8.68 3.07 -12.49
C LEU A 75 -8.81 3.14 -14.01
N VAL A 76 -9.88 3.74 -14.47
CA VAL A 76 -10.03 4.18 -15.86
C VAL A 76 -9.84 5.70 -15.86
N LYS A 77 -9.05 6.21 -16.82
CA LYS A 77 -8.83 7.66 -17.02
C LYS A 77 -10.17 8.40 -17.03
N GLY A 78 -10.27 9.50 -16.26
CA GLY A 78 -11.51 10.25 -16.10
C GLY A 78 -12.38 9.82 -14.91
N ALA A 79 -11.86 9.02 -13.99
CA ALA A 79 -12.59 8.55 -12.81
C ALA A 79 -13.04 9.69 -11.88
N SER A 80 -12.26 10.77 -11.81
CA SER A 80 -12.57 11.97 -11.02
C SER A 80 -13.73 12.80 -11.60
N LYS A 81 -14.02 12.67 -12.91
CA LYS A 81 -15.10 13.38 -13.61
C LYS A 81 -16.31 12.51 -13.89
N GLY A 82 -16.25 11.20 -13.60
CA GLY A 82 -17.21 10.21 -14.00
C GLY A 82 -18.31 9.95 -12.99
N GLU A 83 -19.53 9.75 -13.49
CA GLU A 83 -20.62 9.17 -12.73
C GLU A 83 -20.36 7.66 -12.53
N GLY A 84 -20.52 7.14 -11.32
CA GLY A 84 -20.59 5.71 -11.03
C GLY A 84 -19.28 5.05 -10.63
N LEU A 85 -18.56 4.38 -11.54
CA LEU A 85 -17.41 3.53 -11.23
C LEU A 85 -16.20 4.29 -10.66
N GLY A 86 -15.94 5.51 -11.14
CA GLY A 86 -14.85 6.35 -10.65
C GLY A 86 -15.03 6.77 -9.19
N ASN A 87 -16.22 7.21 -8.82
CA ASN A 87 -16.54 7.57 -7.43
C ASN A 87 -16.44 6.36 -6.49
N LYS A 88 -16.82 5.17 -6.94
CA LYS A 88 -16.66 3.93 -6.17
C LYS A 88 -15.18 3.59 -5.94
N PHE A 89 -14.36 3.75 -6.98
CA PHE A 89 -12.90 3.56 -6.89
C PHE A 89 -12.29 4.49 -5.84
N LEU A 90 -12.54 5.80 -5.93
CA LEU A 90 -12.04 6.80 -4.98
C LEU A 90 -12.58 6.54 -3.55
N GLY A 91 -13.83 6.09 -3.42
CA GLY A 91 -14.44 5.69 -2.15
C GLY A 91 -13.71 4.52 -1.51
N ASN A 92 -13.40 3.48 -2.27
CA ASN A 92 -12.66 2.31 -1.77
C ASN A 92 -11.25 2.69 -1.30
N ILE A 93 -10.55 3.60 -2.01
CA ILE A 93 -9.24 4.10 -1.56
C ILE A 93 -9.39 4.88 -0.25
N ARG A 94 -10.45 5.68 -0.07
CA ARG A 94 -10.67 6.43 1.18
C ARG A 94 -10.75 5.54 2.41
N GLU A 95 -11.31 4.35 2.28
CA GLU A 95 -11.45 3.38 3.36
C GLU A 95 -10.14 2.67 3.72
N CYS A 96 -9.10 2.79 2.90
CA CYS A 96 -7.80 2.20 3.14
C CYS A 96 -6.89 3.12 3.96
N ASP A 97 -6.01 2.54 4.77
CA ASP A 97 -5.03 3.28 5.58
C ASP A 97 -3.77 3.64 4.76
N ALA A 98 -3.43 2.84 3.76
CA ALA A 98 -2.28 3.03 2.86
C ALA A 98 -2.56 2.43 1.48
N ILE A 99 -1.69 2.69 0.52
CA ILE A 99 -1.81 2.26 -0.88
C ILE A 99 -0.63 1.36 -1.26
N VAL A 100 -0.92 0.25 -1.93
CA VAL A 100 0.05 -0.52 -2.71
C VAL A 100 -0.20 -0.22 -4.18
N HIS A 101 0.70 0.54 -4.79
CA HIS A 101 0.62 0.92 -6.19
C HIS A 101 1.39 -0.10 -7.05
N VAL A 102 0.66 -0.98 -7.74
CA VAL A 102 1.25 -1.97 -8.65
C VAL A 102 1.58 -1.30 -9.95
N VAL A 103 2.86 -1.35 -10.32
CA VAL A 103 3.42 -0.69 -11.51
C VAL A 103 4.03 -1.74 -12.41
N ARG A 104 3.68 -1.73 -13.69
CA ARG A 104 4.23 -2.66 -14.67
C ARG A 104 5.64 -2.26 -15.05
N CYS A 105 6.59 -3.14 -14.78
CA CYS A 105 8.01 -2.99 -15.13
C CYS A 105 8.50 -4.11 -16.07
N PHE A 106 7.61 -4.93 -16.62
CA PHE A 106 7.94 -6.02 -17.55
C PHE A 106 7.47 -5.70 -18.96
N GLU A 107 8.26 -6.10 -19.93
CA GLU A 107 7.91 -6.11 -21.34
C GLU A 107 7.20 -7.43 -21.69
N GLY A 108 6.29 -7.43 -22.66
CA GLY A 108 5.63 -8.64 -23.11
C GLY A 108 4.68 -8.36 -24.27
N THR A 109 4.74 -9.20 -25.30
CA THR A 109 3.90 -9.09 -26.49
C THR A 109 2.48 -9.63 -26.28
N ASP A 110 2.30 -10.54 -25.32
CA ASP A 110 1.04 -11.24 -25.09
C ASP A 110 0.06 -10.46 -24.21
N ILE A 111 0.56 -9.45 -23.48
CA ILE A 111 -0.25 -8.60 -22.60
C ILE A 111 -0.24 -7.18 -23.13
N VAL A 112 -1.35 -6.76 -23.75
CA VAL A 112 -1.49 -5.41 -24.31
C VAL A 112 -1.46 -4.39 -23.17
N HIS A 113 -0.56 -3.40 -23.27
CA HIS A 113 -0.58 -2.23 -22.41
C HIS A 113 -1.68 -1.26 -22.86
N VAL A 114 -2.41 -0.65 -21.91
CA VAL A 114 -3.54 0.26 -22.21
C VAL A 114 -3.09 1.45 -23.07
N GLU A 115 -1.86 1.94 -22.85
CA GLU A 115 -1.28 3.09 -23.56
C GLU A 115 -0.26 2.66 -24.66
N GLY A 116 -0.21 1.36 -25.00
CA GLY A 116 0.58 0.82 -26.11
C GLY A 116 2.02 0.44 -25.78
N ASN A 117 2.72 1.18 -24.91
CA ASN A 117 4.10 0.88 -24.46
C ASN A 117 4.20 0.93 -22.94
N VAL A 118 5.18 0.24 -22.39
CA VAL A 118 5.47 0.26 -20.95
C VAL A 118 6.18 1.59 -20.61
N ASP A 119 5.58 2.36 -19.72
CA ASP A 119 6.14 3.59 -19.17
C ASP A 119 5.66 3.75 -17.72
N PRO A 120 6.44 3.27 -16.76
CA PRO A 120 6.04 3.26 -15.35
C PRO A 120 5.75 4.65 -14.77
N VAL A 121 6.49 5.67 -15.20
CA VAL A 121 6.29 7.04 -14.70
C VAL A 121 4.94 7.58 -15.15
N ARG A 122 4.66 7.49 -16.45
CA ARG A 122 3.35 7.90 -17.00
C ARG A 122 2.20 7.16 -16.33
N ASP A 123 2.37 5.86 -16.05
CA ASP A 123 1.34 5.03 -15.44
C ASP A 123 1.06 5.46 -13.99
N ILE A 124 2.11 5.81 -13.24
CA ILE A 124 2.01 6.37 -11.89
C ILE A 124 1.33 7.74 -11.95
N GLU A 125 1.81 8.65 -12.80
CA GLU A 125 1.25 9.99 -12.97
C GLU A 125 -0.23 9.97 -13.36
N THR A 126 -0.65 8.98 -14.15
CA THR A 126 -2.05 8.82 -14.54
C THR A 126 -2.95 8.56 -13.33
N ILE A 127 -2.54 7.68 -12.42
CA ILE A 127 -3.29 7.41 -11.19
C ILE A 127 -3.21 8.60 -10.24
N ASP A 128 -2.03 9.14 -10.01
CA ASP A 128 -1.83 10.29 -9.13
C ASP A 128 -2.67 11.49 -9.57
N THR A 129 -2.76 11.76 -10.87
CA THR A 129 -3.59 12.84 -11.41
C THR A 129 -5.05 12.70 -11.01
N GLU A 130 -5.64 11.49 -11.11
CA GLU A 130 -7.03 11.27 -10.74
C GLU A 130 -7.26 11.44 -9.22
N LEU A 131 -6.30 10.99 -8.39
CA LEU A 131 -6.36 11.17 -6.95
C LEU A 131 -6.20 12.64 -6.56
N ILE A 132 -5.25 13.37 -7.18
CA ILE A 132 -5.02 14.79 -6.97
C ILE A 132 -6.25 15.62 -7.34
N LEU A 133 -6.91 15.32 -8.46
CA LEU A 133 -8.13 16.04 -8.86
C LEU A 133 -9.25 15.88 -7.82
N SER A 134 -9.40 14.69 -7.25
CA SER A 134 -10.35 14.46 -6.14
C SER A 134 -9.97 15.26 -4.90
N ASP A 135 -8.67 15.31 -4.56
CA ASP A 135 -8.19 16.03 -3.38
C ASP A 135 -8.30 17.55 -3.56
N LEU A 136 -8.04 18.07 -4.77
CA LEU A 136 -8.21 19.49 -5.10
C LEU A 136 -9.65 19.97 -4.81
N GLU A 137 -10.65 19.18 -5.16
CA GLU A 137 -12.04 19.53 -4.86
C GLU A 137 -12.28 19.66 -3.34
N VAL A 138 -11.74 18.75 -2.55
CA VAL A 138 -11.86 18.77 -1.08
C VAL A 138 -11.15 19.99 -0.51
N VAL A 139 -9.91 20.26 -0.94
CA VAL A 139 -9.08 21.37 -0.43
C VAL A 139 -9.66 22.71 -0.82
N SER A 140 -10.04 22.90 -2.10
CA SER A 140 -10.65 24.15 -2.60
C SER A 140 -11.94 24.50 -1.83
N ASN A 141 -12.81 23.51 -1.62
CA ASN A 141 -14.05 23.72 -0.87
C ASN A 141 -13.78 24.11 0.59
N ARG A 142 -12.76 23.51 1.23
CA ARG A 142 -12.36 23.86 2.60
C ARG A 142 -11.69 25.22 2.67
N ALA A 143 -10.80 25.56 1.72
CA ALA A 143 -10.15 26.86 1.63
C ALA A 143 -11.16 27.99 1.49
N ALA A 144 -12.15 27.85 0.60
CA ALA A 144 -13.21 28.83 0.40
C ALA A 144 -14.04 29.05 1.70
N ARG A 145 -14.35 28.01 2.45
CA ARG A 145 -15.05 28.14 3.74
C ARG A 145 -14.21 28.88 4.78
N MET A 146 -12.92 28.56 4.91
CA MET A 146 -12.01 29.21 5.85
C MET A 146 -11.79 30.68 5.49
N ALA A 147 -11.61 31.00 4.21
CA ALA A 147 -11.50 32.37 3.72
C ALA A 147 -12.76 33.21 4.03
N LYS A 148 -13.96 32.60 3.92
CA LYS A 148 -15.22 33.28 4.29
C LYS A 148 -15.30 33.54 5.79
N ALA A 149 -14.93 32.58 6.65
CA ALA A 149 -14.87 32.75 8.09
C ALA A 149 -13.83 33.82 8.50
N GLY A 150 -12.67 33.86 7.84
CA GLY A 150 -11.62 34.85 8.08
C GLY A 150 -12.08 36.29 7.83
N LYS A 151 -13.01 36.52 6.89
CA LYS A 151 -13.59 37.86 6.63
C LYS A 151 -14.39 38.43 7.81
N THR A 152 -14.85 37.58 8.73
CA THR A 152 -15.56 38.00 9.94
C THR A 152 -14.65 38.29 11.13
N GLY A 153 -13.33 38.31 10.93
CA GLY A 153 -12.33 38.65 11.94
C GLY A 153 -11.70 37.44 12.65
N ASP A 154 -12.02 36.23 12.25
CA ASP A 154 -11.41 35.01 12.81
C ASP A 154 -9.98 34.83 12.24
N LYS A 155 -8.98 35.14 13.08
CA LYS A 155 -7.55 35.05 12.73
C LYS A 155 -7.09 33.60 12.47
N LYS A 156 -7.65 32.63 13.21
CA LYS A 156 -7.35 31.21 12.99
C LYS A 156 -7.87 30.74 11.64
N ALA A 157 -9.09 31.12 11.28
CA ALA A 157 -9.66 30.80 9.98
C ALA A 157 -8.84 31.44 8.84
N LEU A 158 -8.30 32.66 9.04
CA LEU A 158 -7.46 33.32 8.05
C LEU A 158 -6.12 32.59 7.85
N ALA A 159 -5.47 32.15 8.94
CA ALA A 159 -4.23 31.34 8.86
C ALA A 159 -4.48 30.00 8.18
N SER A 160 -5.57 29.31 8.55
CA SER A 160 -5.99 28.06 7.90
C SER A 160 -6.26 28.25 6.42
N ALA A 161 -6.89 29.35 6.00
CA ALA A 161 -7.15 29.63 4.59
C ALA A 161 -5.85 29.82 3.80
N ALA A 162 -4.86 30.51 4.37
CA ALA A 162 -3.55 30.70 3.72
C ALA A 162 -2.80 29.37 3.55
N TRP A 163 -2.80 28.53 4.57
CA TRP A 163 -2.19 27.19 4.53
C TRP A 163 -2.88 26.28 3.50
N LEU A 164 -4.23 26.28 3.48
CA LEU A 164 -5.01 25.51 2.50
C LEU A 164 -4.77 25.99 1.07
N SER A 165 -4.60 27.30 0.84
CA SER A 165 -4.26 27.84 -0.47
C SER A 165 -2.89 27.39 -0.96
N ALA A 166 -1.90 27.28 -0.05
CA ALA A 166 -0.59 26.74 -0.39
C ALA A 166 -0.66 25.24 -0.73
N LEU A 167 -1.48 24.48 -0.01
CA LEU A 167 -1.73 23.06 -0.33
C LEU A 167 -2.46 22.91 -1.67
N GLU A 168 -3.44 23.78 -1.97
CA GLU A 168 -4.16 23.80 -3.25
C GLU A 168 -3.19 24.08 -4.42
N GLU A 169 -2.26 25.03 -4.26
CA GLU A 169 -1.22 25.30 -5.25
C GLU A 169 -0.29 24.12 -5.45
N HIS A 170 0.11 23.46 -4.37
CA HIS A 170 0.95 22.26 -4.41
C HIS A 170 0.29 21.11 -5.18
N LEU A 171 -0.98 20.81 -4.90
CA LEU A 171 -1.77 19.83 -5.63
C LEU A 171 -1.99 20.26 -7.09
N GLY A 172 -2.27 21.55 -7.34
CA GLY A 172 -2.44 22.12 -8.67
C GLY A 172 -1.17 22.04 -9.53
N ALA A 173 0.01 21.97 -8.91
CA ALA A 173 1.28 21.70 -9.57
C ALA A 173 1.53 20.20 -9.86
N GLY A 174 0.53 19.32 -9.64
CA GLY A 174 0.63 17.87 -9.86
C GLY A 174 1.42 17.12 -8.80
N LYS A 175 1.56 17.68 -7.58
CA LYS A 175 2.29 17.06 -6.49
C LYS A 175 1.33 16.44 -5.47
N ASN A 176 1.66 15.25 -5.00
CA ASN A 176 0.86 14.53 -4.01
C ASN A 176 0.87 15.25 -2.64
N ALA A 177 -0.25 15.23 -1.92
CA ALA A 177 -0.36 15.85 -0.60
C ALA A 177 0.65 15.30 0.43
N ARG A 178 1.09 14.03 0.29
CA ARG A 178 2.13 13.42 1.14
C ARG A 178 3.51 14.09 1.02
N THR A 179 3.76 14.82 -0.08
CA THR A 179 5.01 15.57 -0.31
C THR A 179 4.90 17.04 0.09
N PHE A 180 3.73 17.48 0.55
CA PHE A 180 3.54 18.84 1.05
C PHE A 180 4.22 19.02 2.41
N PRO A 181 5.02 20.10 2.60
CA PRO A 181 5.66 20.38 3.89
C PRO A 181 4.61 20.59 4.97
N LEU A 182 4.55 19.68 5.93
CA LEU A 182 3.68 19.75 7.09
C LEU A 182 4.52 20.07 8.32
N ASP A 183 4.15 21.10 9.06
CA ASP A 183 4.74 21.37 10.37
C ASP A 183 4.07 20.45 11.41
N GLU A 184 4.76 19.39 11.80
CA GLU A 184 4.26 18.43 12.79
C GLU A 184 4.07 19.05 14.19
N ALA A 185 4.67 20.20 14.46
CA ALA A 185 4.47 20.94 15.71
C ALA A 185 3.19 21.82 15.68
N ASP A 186 2.65 22.10 14.50
CA ASP A 186 1.38 22.81 14.34
C ASP A 186 0.20 21.83 14.40
N GLU A 187 -0.36 21.66 15.60
CA GLU A 187 -1.48 20.73 15.83
C GLU A 187 -2.71 21.05 14.96
N ASP A 188 -2.94 22.33 14.63
CA ASP A 188 -4.08 22.74 13.79
C ASP A 188 -3.88 22.26 12.34
N GLN A 189 -2.66 22.34 11.79
CA GLN A 189 -2.33 21.82 10.44
C GLN A 189 -2.41 20.29 10.38
N VAL A 190 -1.83 19.60 11.36
CA VAL A 190 -1.87 18.14 11.47
C VAL A 190 -3.31 17.64 11.53
N LEU A 191 -4.14 18.27 12.37
CA LEU A 191 -5.56 17.92 12.51
C LEU A 191 -6.32 18.15 11.18
N GLN A 192 -6.11 19.30 10.54
CA GLN A 192 -6.76 19.62 9.26
C GLN A 192 -6.39 18.63 8.16
N MET A 193 -5.09 18.29 8.03
CA MET A 193 -4.64 17.29 7.04
C MET A 193 -5.34 15.95 7.27
N ARG A 194 -5.41 15.50 8.53
CA ARG A 194 -6.07 14.24 8.90
C ARG A 194 -7.58 14.27 8.64
N GLU A 195 -8.27 15.37 9.00
CA GLU A 195 -9.72 15.49 8.83
C GLU A 195 -10.16 15.54 7.36
N MET A 196 -9.34 16.07 6.47
CA MET A 196 -9.65 16.12 5.06
C MET A 196 -9.65 14.74 4.41
N GLY A 197 -8.91 13.78 4.96
CA GLY A 197 -8.85 12.41 4.44
C GLY A 197 -8.40 12.34 2.98
N LEU A 198 -7.39 13.17 2.63
CA LEU A 198 -6.89 13.27 1.26
C LEU A 198 -6.33 11.93 0.80
N LEU A 199 -6.62 11.58 -0.44
CA LEU A 199 -6.20 10.32 -1.04
C LEU A 199 -4.68 10.29 -1.26
N THR A 200 -4.13 11.41 -1.74
CA THR A 200 -2.70 11.56 -2.02
C THR A 200 -1.86 11.84 -0.77
N ALA A 201 -2.49 12.07 0.40
CA ALA A 201 -1.80 12.12 1.68
C ALA A 201 -1.53 10.74 2.29
N LYS A 202 -2.19 9.68 1.76
CA LYS A 202 -1.99 8.32 2.24
C LYS A 202 -0.56 7.84 1.94
N PRO A 203 0.06 7.08 2.88
CA PRO A 203 1.33 6.42 2.61
C PRO A 203 1.21 5.46 1.43
N VAL A 204 2.29 5.34 0.63
CA VAL A 204 2.32 4.48 -0.57
C VAL A 204 3.55 3.56 -0.56
N ILE A 205 3.37 2.35 -1.06
CA ILE A 205 4.43 1.44 -1.51
C ILE A 205 4.23 1.18 -2.99
N TYR A 206 5.30 1.31 -3.77
CA TYR A 206 5.31 0.92 -5.17
C TYR A 206 5.70 -0.55 -5.28
N ALA A 207 4.80 -1.40 -5.79
CA ALA A 207 5.08 -2.78 -6.14
C ALA A 207 5.47 -2.84 -7.63
N ALA A 208 6.77 -2.83 -7.90
CA ALA A 208 7.31 -2.89 -9.26
C ALA A 208 7.20 -4.33 -9.78
N ASN A 209 6.18 -4.59 -10.59
CA ASN A 209 5.90 -5.92 -11.11
C ASN A 209 6.75 -6.19 -12.35
N MET A 210 7.64 -7.17 -12.25
CA MET A 210 8.65 -7.56 -13.24
C MET A 210 8.36 -8.93 -13.82
N SER A 211 9.14 -9.32 -14.85
CA SER A 211 9.08 -10.64 -15.48
C SER A 211 9.80 -11.71 -14.66
N GLU A 212 9.60 -12.97 -15.02
CA GLU A 212 10.35 -14.10 -14.47
C GLU A 212 11.83 -14.05 -14.88
N ASP A 213 12.13 -13.57 -16.09
CA ASP A 213 13.50 -13.39 -16.56
C ASP A 213 14.24 -12.36 -15.71
N ASP A 214 13.59 -11.21 -15.39
CA ASP A 214 14.15 -10.22 -14.47
C ASP A 214 14.42 -10.80 -13.07
N LEU A 215 13.57 -11.73 -12.61
CA LEU A 215 13.77 -12.41 -11.31
C LEU A 215 15.03 -13.26 -11.34
N MET A 216 15.25 -14.02 -12.43
CA MET A 216 16.45 -14.86 -12.63
C MET A 216 17.72 -14.02 -12.76
N GLU A 217 17.65 -12.84 -13.37
CA GLU A 217 18.76 -11.90 -13.52
C GLU A 217 19.01 -11.04 -12.28
N GLY A 218 18.23 -11.25 -11.19
CA GLY A 218 18.39 -10.57 -9.91
C GLY A 218 17.66 -9.23 -9.79
N MET A 219 16.67 -8.97 -10.67
CA MET A 219 15.73 -7.82 -10.63
C MET A 219 16.35 -6.41 -10.71
N LEU A 220 17.54 -6.22 -10.15
CA LEU A 220 18.15 -4.89 -10.00
C LEU A 220 18.62 -4.28 -11.33
N GLY A 221 18.78 -5.10 -12.39
CA GLY A 221 19.17 -4.66 -13.74
C GLY A 221 18.03 -4.03 -14.56
N ASN A 222 16.78 -4.23 -14.17
CA ASN A 222 15.63 -3.75 -14.93
C ASN A 222 15.54 -2.21 -14.92
N PRO A 223 15.58 -1.52 -16.08
CA PRO A 223 15.60 -0.06 -16.15
C PRO A 223 14.29 0.59 -15.67
N HIS A 224 13.15 -0.07 -15.90
CA HIS A 224 11.84 0.40 -15.43
C HIS A 224 11.77 0.36 -13.90
N TYR A 225 12.27 -0.73 -13.28
CA TYR A 225 12.39 -0.81 -11.83
C TYR A 225 13.27 0.29 -11.25
N GLN A 226 14.44 0.55 -11.85
CA GLN A 226 15.33 1.61 -11.38
C GLN A 226 14.65 3.00 -11.44
N THR A 227 13.85 3.23 -12.47
CA THR A 227 13.10 4.47 -12.63
C THR A 227 12.03 4.63 -11.54
N VAL A 228 11.24 3.56 -11.28
CA VAL A 228 10.22 3.58 -10.21
C VAL A 228 10.88 3.71 -8.83
N LYS A 229 11.99 3.02 -8.61
CA LYS A 229 12.75 3.10 -7.35
C LYS A 229 13.26 4.51 -7.07
N LYS A 230 13.75 5.20 -8.09
CA LYS A 230 14.18 6.60 -7.97
C LYS A 230 13.01 7.50 -7.63
N LEU A 231 11.88 7.39 -8.34
CA LEU A 231 10.67 8.15 -8.06
C LEU A 231 10.19 7.93 -6.62
N ALA A 232 10.12 6.68 -6.18
CA ALA A 232 9.73 6.34 -4.82
C ALA A 232 10.66 7.00 -3.78
N LEU A 233 11.98 6.95 -4.01
CA LEU A 233 12.95 7.58 -3.12
C LEU A 233 12.76 9.11 -3.03
N ASP A 234 12.50 9.76 -4.16
CA ASP A 234 12.26 11.21 -4.22
C ASP A 234 10.98 11.62 -3.46
N GLU A 235 10.00 10.71 -3.34
CA GLU A 235 8.78 10.89 -2.54
C GLU A 235 8.88 10.40 -1.08
N GLY A 236 10.02 9.81 -0.69
CA GLY A 236 10.16 9.17 0.63
C GLY A 236 9.35 7.88 0.78
N ALA A 237 9.00 7.22 -0.32
CA ALA A 237 8.29 5.96 -0.37
C ALA A 237 9.21 4.76 -0.61
N GLU A 238 8.72 3.55 -0.34
CA GLU A 238 9.42 2.31 -0.67
C GLU A 238 9.01 1.77 -2.04
N CYS A 239 9.96 1.13 -2.74
CA CYS A 239 9.71 0.40 -3.97
C CYS A 239 10.16 -1.05 -3.80
N ILE A 240 9.21 -1.98 -3.87
CA ILE A 240 9.43 -3.41 -3.69
C ILE A 240 9.37 -4.10 -5.06
N PRO A 241 10.46 -4.75 -5.50
CA PRO A 241 10.43 -5.57 -6.71
C PRO A 241 9.64 -6.85 -6.45
N ILE A 242 8.77 -7.22 -7.38
CA ILE A 242 7.93 -8.42 -7.30
C ILE A 242 7.73 -9.01 -8.70
N CYS A 243 7.65 -10.33 -8.78
CA CYS A 243 7.11 -11.03 -9.95
C CYS A 243 5.76 -11.65 -9.56
N ALA A 244 4.68 -10.95 -9.85
CA ALA A 244 3.34 -11.37 -9.41
C ALA A 244 2.95 -12.75 -9.96
N LYS A 245 3.44 -13.13 -11.15
CA LYS A 245 3.20 -14.44 -11.76
C LYS A 245 3.89 -15.54 -10.94
N THR A 246 5.19 -15.39 -10.65
CA THR A 246 5.91 -16.35 -9.82
C THR A 246 5.29 -16.48 -8.44
N GLU A 247 4.85 -15.38 -7.82
CA GLU A 247 4.17 -15.40 -6.52
C GLU A 247 2.86 -16.20 -6.56
N GLU A 248 2.09 -16.09 -7.66
CA GLU A 248 0.87 -16.86 -7.88
C GLU A 248 1.19 -18.34 -8.08
N ASP A 249 2.22 -18.67 -8.87
CA ASP A 249 2.62 -20.04 -9.19
C ASP A 249 3.13 -20.80 -7.95
N ILE A 250 3.83 -20.13 -7.03
CA ILE A 250 4.34 -20.74 -5.78
C ILE A 250 3.39 -20.61 -4.59
N ALA A 251 2.20 -20.04 -4.79
CA ALA A 251 1.27 -19.78 -3.70
C ALA A 251 0.77 -21.05 -3.00
N ASP A 252 0.66 -22.15 -3.75
CA ASP A 252 0.22 -23.47 -3.26
C ASP A 252 1.39 -24.36 -2.81
N TYR A 253 2.65 -23.88 -2.86
CA TYR A 253 3.80 -24.65 -2.42
C TYR A 253 3.78 -24.87 -0.91
N THR A 254 4.22 -26.06 -0.48
CA THR A 254 4.53 -26.30 0.92
C THR A 254 5.70 -25.45 1.39
N PRO A 255 5.86 -25.22 2.70
CA PRO A 255 7.01 -24.45 3.21
C PRO A 255 8.37 -24.99 2.76
N GLU A 256 8.48 -26.31 2.62
CA GLU A 256 9.68 -27.02 2.16
C GLU A 256 9.95 -26.74 0.69
N GLU A 257 8.95 -26.88 -0.19
CA GLU A 257 9.04 -26.59 -1.62
C GLU A 257 9.36 -25.11 -1.87
N LYS A 258 8.73 -24.20 -1.12
CA LYS A 258 9.02 -22.77 -1.18
C LYS A 258 10.47 -22.46 -0.81
N LYS A 259 10.99 -23.15 0.22
CA LYS A 259 12.38 -23.00 0.66
C LYS A 259 13.38 -23.51 -0.40
N GLU A 260 13.09 -24.65 -1.03
CA GLU A 260 13.90 -25.20 -2.12
C GLU A 260 13.91 -24.23 -3.31
N PHE A 261 12.74 -23.75 -3.73
CA PHE A 261 12.62 -22.76 -4.81
C PHE A 261 13.42 -21.47 -4.52
N LEU A 262 13.32 -20.91 -3.32
CA LEU A 262 14.08 -19.72 -2.95
C LEU A 262 15.60 -19.97 -2.99
N ALA A 263 16.04 -21.16 -2.55
CA ALA A 263 17.44 -21.55 -2.58
C ALA A 263 17.98 -21.71 -4.01
N GLU A 264 17.18 -22.29 -4.93
CA GLU A 264 17.53 -22.41 -6.35
C GLU A 264 17.64 -21.06 -7.03
N MET A 265 16.75 -20.11 -6.67
CA MET A 265 16.76 -18.73 -7.20
C MET A 265 17.81 -17.84 -6.53
N GLY A 266 18.45 -18.30 -5.45
CA GLY A 266 19.45 -17.52 -4.72
C GLY A 266 18.88 -16.31 -3.96
N ILE A 267 17.58 -16.37 -3.58
CA ILE A 267 16.89 -15.31 -2.84
C ILE A 267 16.47 -15.79 -1.44
N GLU A 268 16.47 -14.88 -0.47
CA GLU A 268 16.17 -15.19 0.94
C GLU A 268 14.67 -15.13 1.24
N ALA A 269 13.93 -14.29 0.52
CA ALA A 269 12.49 -14.08 0.71
C ALA A 269 11.83 -13.74 -0.62
N THR A 270 10.55 -14.04 -0.77
CA THR A 270 9.78 -13.67 -1.96
C THR A 270 9.50 -12.17 -1.99
N GLY A 271 9.15 -11.64 -3.15
CA GLY A 271 8.69 -10.25 -3.32
C GLY A 271 7.44 -9.99 -2.48
N LEU A 272 6.52 -10.96 -2.41
CA LEU A 272 5.31 -10.89 -1.60
C LEU A 272 5.62 -10.83 -0.10
N ASP A 273 6.54 -11.65 0.42
CA ASP A 273 6.95 -11.60 1.82
C ASP A 273 7.55 -10.22 2.19
N ASN A 274 8.35 -9.65 1.27
CA ASN A 274 8.93 -8.32 1.44
C ASN A 274 7.85 -7.23 1.39
N LEU A 275 6.89 -7.33 0.46
CA LEU A 275 5.75 -6.41 0.36
C LEU A 275 4.89 -6.44 1.63
N ILE A 276 4.62 -7.61 2.19
CA ILE A 276 3.83 -7.75 3.44
C ILE A 276 4.58 -7.09 4.60
N LYS A 277 5.88 -7.33 4.75
CA LYS A 277 6.70 -6.72 5.82
C LYS A 277 6.77 -5.20 5.68
N ALA A 278 7.04 -4.71 4.47
CA ALA A 278 7.07 -3.28 4.17
C ALA A 278 5.71 -2.61 4.44
N SER A 279 4.62 -3.25 4.02
CA SER A 279 3.24 -2.79 4.27
C SER A 279 2.93 -2.67 5.76
N TYR A 280 3.35 -3.66 6.54
CA TYR A 280 3.18 -3.64 7.99
C TYR A 280 3.97 -2.50 8.66
N GLY A 281 5.22 -2.28 8.20
CA GLY A 281 6.06 -1.15 8.64
C GLY A 281 5.50 0.21 8.27
N LEU A 282 4.99 0.36 7.01
CA LEU A 282 4.39 1.59 6.50
C LEU A 282 3.18 2.06 7.33
N LEU A 283 2.37 1.10 7.80
CA LEU A 283 1.25 1.38 8.69
C LEU A 283 1.66 1.76 10.12
N GLY A 284 2.97 1.86 10.39
CA GLY A 284 3.51 2.14 11.72
C GLY A 284 3.21 1.03 12.73
N LEU A 285 3.02 -0.20 12.25
CA LEU A 285 2.71 -1.35 13.08
C LEU A 285 3.98 -2.06 13.56
N ILE A 286 3.90 -2.63 14.74
CA ILE A 286 4.88 -3.54 15.30
C ILE A 286 4.17 -4.71 15.94
N SER A 287 4.88 -5.83 16.07
CA SER A 287 4.37 -7.01 16.79
C SER A 287 5.07 -7.15 18.13
N PHE A 288 4.30 -7.31 19.21
CA PHE A 288 4.81 -7.91 20.42
C PHE A 288 4.35 -9.36 20.52
N LEU A 289 5.15 -10.19 21.16
CA LEU A 289 4.96 -11.63 21.18
C LEU A 289 4.56 -12.08 22.57
N THR A 290 3.63 -13.03 22.65
CA THR A 290 3.34 -13.80 23.83
C THR A 290 3.60 -15.27 23.54
N ASP A 291 4.16 -15.97 24.48
CA ASP A 291 4.64 -17.34 24.30
C ASP A 291 4.18 -18.27 25.44
N GLY A 292 4.05 -19.55 25.11
CA GLY A 292 3.69 -20.59 26.04
C GLY A 292 3.40 -21.92 25.34
N LYS A 293 3.31 -22.99 26.13
CA LYS A 293 3.07 -24.35 25.63
C LYS A 293 1.76 -24.52 24.84
N LYS A 294 0.78 -23.64 25.05
CA LYS A 294 -0.52 -23.74 24.38
C LYS A 294 -0.54 -22.99 23.04
N GLU A 295 0.17 -21.87 22.97
CA GLU A 295 0.16 -21.01 21.79
C GLU A 295 1.32 -20.01 21.88
N CYS A 296 1.98 -19.74 20.74
CA CYS A 296 2.82 -18.57 20.54
C CYS A 296 2.07 -17.60 19.61
N ARG A 297 1.95 -16.32 20.02
CA ARG A 297 1.13 -15.36 19.29
C ARG A 297 1.82 -14.01 19.13
N ALA A 298 1.69 -13.44 17.93
CA ALA A 298 2.07 -12.07 17.62
C ALA A 298 0.83 -11.17 17.68
N TRP A 299 0.94 -10.09 18.46
CA TRP A 299 -0.11 -9.09 18.63
C TRP A 299 0.30 -7.82 17.90
N THR A 300 -0.61 -7.30 17.08
CA THR A 300 -0.39 -6.04 16.36
C THR A 300 -0.66 -4.84 17.25
N ILE A 301 0.32 -3.94 17.36
CA ILE A 301 0.18 -2.64 18.01
C ILE A 301 0.81 -1.55 17.16
N ARG A 302 0.45 -0.31 17.39
CA ARG A 302 1.12 0.84 16.75
C ARG A 302 2.46 1.11 17.43
N ARG A 303 3.46 1.50 16.64
CA ARG A 303 4.75 1.95 17.16
C ARG A 303 4.54 3.11 18.16
N GLY A 304 5.22 3.07 19.29
CA GLY A 304 5.06 4.05 20.36
C GLY A 304 3.92 3.77 21.35
N THR A 305 3.12 2.71 21.13
CA THR A 305 2.14 2.26 22.13
C THR A 305 2.87 1.88 23.42
N LYS A 306 2.42 2.46 24.53
CA LYS A 306 2.95 2.15 25.86
C LYS A 306 2.27 0.91 26.42
N ALA A 307 2.99 0.15 27.25
CA ALA A 307 2.38 -0.94 28.00
C ALA A 307 1.22 -0.41 28.84
N PRO A 308 0.10 -1.12 28.94
CA PRO A 308 -0.98 -0.75 29.84
C PRO A 308 -0.47 -0.71 31.29
N GLN A 309 -0.92 0.29 32.01
CA GLN A 309 -0.64 0.41 33.44
C GLN A 309 -1.56 -0.49 34.24
#